data_76f4aa7297f0ab0c32b77f1155b15a99
#
_entry.id   76f4aa7297f0ab0c32b77f1155b15a99
#
_cell.length_a   1.000
_cell.length_b   1.000
_cell.length_c   1.000
_cell.angle_alpha   90.00
_cell.angle_beta   90.00
_cell.angle_gamma   90.00
#
_symmetry.space_group_name_H-M   'P 1'
#
loop_
_entity.id
_entity.type
_entity.pdbx_description
1 polymer ?
#
loop_
_entity_poly.entity_id
_entity_poly.type
_entity_poly.pdbx_seq_one_letter_code
_entity_poly.pdbx_strand_id
1 'polypeptide(L)'
;HRFLLNTYIQGYLDEIIYKDSYSSKRMKAEQIVPHLQTYNISGLPKGNYSIVCEVRDVKNNLIDKKIKFFQRNKEEINFQSQNQLSKDFITIENNDTLSKYLDYLYPISTPNESRSARNLINKDDIDLMNNFFIDFWTKRDQDNPYKAWTKYHNEVKKVNAEFTNIKILGYLTDRGRVYLQYGAPNSRHKSENNSSTYPYEIWHYL
;
A
#
# COMPACT_ATOMS: atom_id res chain seq x y z
N HIS A 1 -9.11 27.42 28.81
CA HIS A 1 -10.43 27.16 28.22
C HIS A 1 -10.63 25.66 28.00
N ARG A 2 -11.89 25.21 27.99
CA ARG A 2 -12.27 23.81 27.67
C ARG A 2 -13.15 23.80 26.43
N PHE A 3 -13.08 22.72 25.64
CA PHE A 3 -13.88 22.50 24.46
C PHE A 3 -14.34 21.03 24.37
N LEU A 4 -15.33 20.77 23.55
CA LEU A 4 -15.79 19.44 23.20
C LEU A 4 -15.24 19.09 21.83
N LEU A 5 -14.63 17.91 21.73
CA LEU A 5 -14.21 17.31 20.47
C LEU A 5 -15.17 16.16 20.15
N ASN A 6 -15.99 16.37 19.13
CA ASN A 6 -16.89 15.34 18.62
C ASN A 6 -16.30 14.75 17.35
N THR A 7 -16.25 13.43 17.29
CA THR A 7 -15.75 12.71 16.10
C THR A 7 -16.71 11.58 15.78
N TYR A 8 -17.01 11.40 14.49
CA TYR A 8 -17.94 10.37 14.03
C TYR A 8 -17.78 10.06 12.54
N ILE A 9 -18.35 8.95 12.11
CA ILE A 9 -18.48 8.60 10.69
C ILE A 9 -19.91 8.88 10.24
N GLN A 10 -20.04 9.58 9.12
CA GLN A 10 -21.32 9.83 8.44
C GLN A 10 -21.26 9.32 7.00
N GLY A 11 -22.43 9.04 6.41
CA GLY A 11 -22.58 8.76 5.00
C GLY A 11 -22.41 9.99 4.13
N TYR A 12 -22.37 9.80 2.83
CA TYR A 12 -22.15 10.85 1.84
C TYR A 12 -23.25 11.95 1.84
N LEU A 13 -24.46 11.62 2.29
CA LEU A 13 -25.61 12.54 2.34
C LEU A 13 -25.78 13.21 3.72
N ASP A 14 -24.73 13.39 4.48
CA ASP A 14 -24.73 14.05 5.81
C ASP A 14 -25.58 13.36 6.90
N GLU A 15 -26.05 12.14 6.67
CA GLU A 15 -26.71 11.35 7.70
C GLU A 15 -25.71 10.71 8.65
N ILE A 16 -25.96 10.78 9.95
CA ILE A 16 -25.19 10.05 10.94
C ILE A 16 -25.61 8.57 10.86
N ILE A 17 -24.82 7.77 10.17
CA ILE A 17 -25.18 6.38 9.89
C ILE A 17 -24.80 5.45 11.02
N TYR A 18 -23.74 5.78 11.77
CA TYR A 18 -23.16 4.85 12.75
C TYR A 18 -23.05 5.47 14.13
N LYS A 19 -24.04 5.18 14.96
CA LYS A 19 -24.06 5.62 16.37
C LYS A 19 -22.83 5.12 17.14
N ASP A 20 -22.33 3.95 16.80
CA ASP A 20 -21.15 3.34 17.44
C ASP A 20 -19.83 4.07 17.08
N SER A 21 -19.84 4.90 16.04
CA SER A 21 -18.67 5.72 15.68
C SER A 21 -18.63 7.07 16.40
N TYR A 22 -19.73 7.47 17.03
CA TYR A 22 -19.79 8.78 17.70
C TYR A 22 -18.99 8.79 18.99
N SER A 23 -18.06 9.70 19.07
CA SER A 23 -17.25 9.96 20.28
C SER A 23 -17.30 11.45 20.60
N SER A 24 -17.57 11.78 21.87
CA SER A 24 -17.50 13.15 22.38
C SER A 24 -16.57 13.19 23.58
N LYS A 25 -15.51 14.00 23.49
CA LYS A 25 -14.52 14.16 24.55
C LYS A 25 -14.38 15.61 24.94
N ARG A 26 -14.38 15.87 26.25
CA ARG A 26 -14.06 17.20 26.78
C ARG A 26 -12.56 17.33 26.94
N MET A 27 -11.98 18.35 26.31
CA MET A 27 -10.55 18.58 26.27
C MET A 27 -10.19 19.97 26.80
N LYS A 28 -8.96 20.13 27.28
CA LYS A 28 -8.40 21.44 27.69
C LYS A 28 -7.70 22.05 26.47
N ALA A 29 -7.93 23.32 26.21
CA ALA A 29 -7.25 24.04 25.15
C ALA A 29 -5.79 24.27 25.50
N GLU A 30 -4.90 23.84 24.62
CA GLU A 30 -3.46 24.05 24.66
C GLU A 30 -3.00 24.45 23.26
N GLN A 31 -1.74 24.87 23.11
CA GLN A 31 -1.23 25.32 21.81
C GLN A 31 -1.33 24.21 20.73
N ILE A 32 -1.08 22.96 21.11
CA ILE A 32 -1.27 21.77 20.27
C ILE A 32 -1.88 20.68 21.14
N VAL A 33 -3.04 20.15 20.73
CA VAL A 33 -3.73 19.05 21.42
C VAL A 33 -3.76 17.84 20.48
N PRO A 34 -2.83 16.88 20.63
CA PRO A 34 -2.83 15.68 19.82
C PRO A 34 -4.04 14.81 20.19
N HIS A 35 -4.76 14.32 19.18
CA HIS A 35 -5.88 13.41 19.37
C HIS A 35 -5.79 12.23 18.38
N LEU A 36 -5.83 11.02 18.92
CA LEU A 36 -5.92 9.79 18.15
C LEU A 36 -7.27 9.15 18.38
N GLN A 37 -7.99 8.86 17.30
CA GLN A 37 -9.26 8.16 17.32
C GLN A 37 -9.23 6.99 16.35
N THR A 38 -9.64 5.81 16.82
CA THR A 38 -9.75 4.60 16.03
C THR A 38 -11.21 4.24 15.84
N TYR A 39 -11.59 3.85 14.63
CA TYR A 39 -12.93 3.41 14.30
C TYR A 39 -12.89 1.99 13.76
N ASN A 40 -13.72 1.12 14.32
CA ASN A 40 -13.98 -0.18 13.69
C ASN A 40 -14.98 0.02 12.53
N ILE A 41 -14.50 -0.11 11.31
CA ILE A 41 -15.30 0.04 10.10
C ILE A 41 -15.73 -1.30 9.49
N SER A 42 -15.51 -2.44 10.19
CA SER A 42 -15.82 -3.77 9.66
C SER A 42 -17.31 -3.94 9.34
N GLY A 43 -18.20 -3.32 10.12
CA GLY A 43 -19.65 -3.32 9.94
C GLY A 43 -20.19 -2.35 8.89
N LEU A 44 -19.38 -1.44 8.35
CA LEU A 44 -19.84 -0.46 7.36
C LEU A 44 -20.16 -1.16 6.02
N PRO A 45 -21.29 -0.93 5.35
CA PRO A 45 -21.52 -1.34 3.97
C PRO A 45 -20.52 -0.74 2.98
N LYS A 46 -20.49 -1.28 1.75
CA LYS A 46 -19.78 -0.62 0.63
C LYS A 46 -20.39 0.76 0.39
N GLY A 47 -19.55 1.78 0.29
CA GLY A 47 -20.06 3.14 0.08
C GLY A 47 -19.03 4.22 0.31
N ASN A 48 -19.50 5.44 0.15
CA ASN A 48 -18.75 6.66 0.40
C ASN A 48 -19.09 7.20 1.79
N TYR A 49 -18.08 7.56 2.55
CA TYR A 49 -18.20 8.00 3.94
C TYR A 49 -17.34 9.21 4.21
N SER A 50 -17.66 9.88 5.30
CA SER A 50 -16.86 10.97 5.84
C SER A 50 -16.54 10.72 7.30
N ILE A 51 -15.29 10.91 7.68
CA ILE A 51 -14.92 11.12 9.09
C ILE A 51 -15.08 12.60 9.36
N VAL A 52 -15.89 12.92 10.34
CA VAL A 52 -16.16 14.28 10.78
C VAL A 52 -15.49 14.51 12.14
N CYS A 53 -14.85 15.66 12.27
CA CYS A 53 -14.26 16.14 13.50
C CYS A 53 -14.79 17.54 13.76
N GLU A 54 -15.54 17.72 14.86
CA GLU A 54 -16.11 19.00 15.26
C GLU A 54 -15.51 19.44 16.60
N VAL A 55 -15.12 20.70 16.63
CA VAL A 55 -14.74 21.39 17.85
C VAL A 55 -15.92 22.29 18.28
N ARG A 56 -16.40 22.08 19.49
CA ARG A 56 -17.53 22.85 20.04
C ARG A 56 -17.13 23.49 21.36
N ASP A 57 -17.73 24.63 21.67
CA ASP A 57 -17.57 25.28 22.96
C ASP A 57 -18.30 24.53 24.08
N VAL A 58 -18.16 24.99 25.29
CA VAL A 58 -18.84 24.39 26.48
C VAL A 58 -20.38 24.57 26.43
N LYS A 59 -20.88 25.45 25.60
CA LYS A 59 -22.32 25.68 25.34
C LYS A 59 -22.82 24.89 24.13
N ASN A 60 -21.95 24.01 23.58
CA ASN A 60 -22.24 23.19 22.40
C ASN A 60 -22.34 23.95 21.06
N ASN A 61 -21.89 25.21 20.99
CA ASN A 61 -21.80 25.92 19.72
C ASN A 61 -20.62 25.37 18.90
N LEU A 62 -20.82 25.21 17.58
CA LEU A 62 -19.77 24.78 16.69
C LEU A 62 -18.73 25.90 16.52
N ILE A 63 -17.46 25.57 16.78
CA ILE A 63 -16.33 26.48 16.59
C ILE A 63 -15.62 26.17 15.27
N ASP A 64 -15.36 24.89 15.01
CA ASP A 64 -14.69 24.43 13.78
C ASP A 64 -15.14 23.02 13.41
N LYS A 65 -15.10 22.71 12.12
CA LYS A 65 -15.47 21.39 11.57
C LYS A 65 -14.53 21.01 10.46
N LYS A 66 -13.94 19.81 10.57
CA LYS A 66 -13.15 19.20 9.50
C LYS A 66 -13.76 17.89 9.06
N ILE A 67 -13.75 17.66 7.74
CA ILE A 67 -14.32 16.48 7.11
C ILE A 67 -13.24 15.82 6.26
N LYS A 68 -13.07 14.51 6.43
CA LYS A 68 -12.19 13.69 5.61
C LYS A 68 -12.99 12.59 4.94
N PHE A 69 -13.05 12.61 3.62
CA PHE A 69 -13.73 11.58 2.83
C PHE A 69 -12.89 10.30 2.76
N PHE A 70 -13.59 9.16 2.80
CA PHE A 70 -13.04 7.87 2.46
C PHE A 70 -14.10 7.01 1.78
N GLN A 71 -13.64 6.11 0.93
CA GLN A 71 -14.50 5.12 0.28
C GLN A 71 -14.21 3.75 0.90
N ARG A 72 -15.27 3.04 1.26
CA ARG A 72 -15.18 1.63 1.59
C ARG A 72 -15.65 0.81 0.42
N ASN A 73 -14.71 0.17 -0.23
CA ASN A 73 -14.95 -0.92 -1.14
C ASN A 73 -14.96 -2.20 -0.31
N LYS A 74 -16.12 -2.55 0.26
CA LYS A 74 -16.35 -3.93 0.62
C LYS A 74 -16.73 -4.63 -0.69
N GLU A 75 -15.76 -5.08 -1.46
CA GLU A 75 -15.98 -6.36 -2.08
C GLU A 75 -16.23 -7.29 -0.89
N GLU A 76 -17.38 -7.92 -0.84
CA GLU A 76 -17.48 -9.17 -0.15
C GLU A 76 -16.47 -10.04 -0.88
N ILE A 77 -15.28 -10.11 -0.30
CA ILE A 77 -14.36 -11.18 -0.58
C ILE A 77 -15.17 -12.37 -0.12
N ASN A 78 -15.84 -12.97 -1.08
CA ASN A 78 -16.47 -14.24 -0.89
C ASN A 78 -15.30 -15.15 -0.57
N PHE A 79 -15.04 -15.41 0.71
CA PHE A 79 -13.97 -16.28 1.19
C PHE A 79 -14.02 -17.65 0.50
N GLN A 80 -15.19 -18.02 -0.06
CA GLN A 80 -15.37 -19.21 -0.88
C GLN A 80 -14.79 -19.04 -2.30
N SER A 81 -14.83 -17.83 -2.88
CA SER A 81 -14.21 -17.57 -4.20
C SER A 81 -12.72 -17.29 -4.06
N GLN A 82 -12.27 -16.64 -3.00
CA GLN A 82 -10.84 -16.54 -2.69
C GLN A 82 -10.20 -17.86 -2.33
N ASN A 83 -10.94 -18.80 -1.69
CA ASN A 83 -10.46 -20.16 -1.48
C ASN A 83 -10.29 -20.95 -2.79
N GLN A 84 -10.90 -20.54 -3.90
CA GLN A 84 -10.61 -21.13 -5.22
C GLN A 84 -9.45 -20.42 -5.92
N LEU A 85 -9.35 -19.09 -5.84
CA LEU A 85 -8.20 -18.34 -6.35
C LEU A 85 -6.95 -18.52 -5.46
N SER A 86 -7.13 -18.68 -4.13
CA SER A 86 -6.04 -18.96 -3.21
C SER A 86 -5.56 -20.41 -3.23
N LYS A 87 -6.32 -21.35 -3.83
CA LYS A 87 -5.81 -22.72 -4.06
C LYS A 87 -4.69 -22.76 -5.10
N ASP A 88 -4.65 -21.80 -6.01
CA ASP A 88 -3.58 -21.68 -7.00
C ASP A 88 -2.43 -20.77 -6.48
N PHE A 89 -2.69 -19.92 -5.50
CA PHE A 89 -1.66 -19.16 -4.80
C PHE A 89 -1.17 -20.01 -3.62
N ILE A 90 0.00 -20.62 -3.81
CA ILE A 90 0.68 -21.37 -2.73
C ILE A 90 0.90 -20.41 -1.57
N THR A 91 0.26 -20.67 -0.42
CA THR A 91 0.58 -19.98 0.82
C THR A 91 2.05 -20.20 1.13
N ILE A 92 2.81 -19.14 1.24
CA ILE A 92 4.22 -19.21 1.52
C ILE A 92 4.37 -19.32 3.04
N GLU A 93 4.81 -20.49 3.50
CA GLU A 93 4.92 -20.78 4.94
C GLU A 93 6.22 -20.27 5.57
N ASN A 94 7.18 -19.85 4.76
CA ASN A 94 8.48 -19.38 5.22
C ASN A 94 8.56 -17.85 5.17
N ASN A 95 8.70 -17.22 6.36
CA ASN A 95 8.78 -15.77 6.52
C ASN A 95 9.92 -15.14 5.72
N ASP A 96 11.10 -15.73 5.72
CA ASP A 96 12.27 -15.18 4.99
C ASP A 96 12.04 -15.17 3.48
N THR A 97 11.40 -16.24 2.97
CA THR A 97 11.07 -16.35 1.55
C THR A 97 10.02 -15.33 1.16
N LEU A 98 8.98 -15.16 1.98
CA LEU A 98 7.90 -14.20 1.73
C LEU A 98 8.41 -12.76 1.85
N SER A 99 9.21 -12.44 2.85
CA SER A 99 9.88 -11.15 3.01
C SER A 99 10.70 -10.80 1.77
N LYS A 100 11.49 -11.76 1.27
CA LYS A 100 12.27 -11.60 0.03
C LYS A 100 11.38 -11.37 -1.20
N TYR A 101 10.23 -12.04 -1.27
CA TYR A 101 9.28 -11.83 -2.37
C TYR A 101 8.60 -10.46 -2.27
N LEU A 102 8.31 -9.97 -1.08
CA LEU A 102 7.81 -8.61 -0.89
C LEU A 102 8.86 -7.56 -1.28
N ASP A 103 10.14 -7.79 -0.98
CA ASP A 103 11.23 -6.92 -1.42
C ASP A 103 11.36 -6.87 -2.95
N TYR A 104 11.14 -8.00 -3.62
CA TYR A 104 11.16 -8.05 -5.09
C TYR A 104 10.07 -7.20 -5.75
N LEU A 105 9.00 -6.84 -5.03
CA LEU A 105 7.94 -5.98 -5.56
C LEU A 105 8.36 -4.51 -5.64
N TYR A 106 9.44 -4.11 -4.95
CA TYR A 106 9.87 -2.71 -4.86
C TYR A 106 9.94 -1.98 -6.22
N PRO A 107 10.53 -2.56 -7.29
CA PRO A 107 10.63 -1.88 -8.59
C PRO A 107 9.29 -1.49 -9.22
N ILE A 108 8.25 -2.28 -8.98
CA ILE A 108 6.92 -2.12 -9.59
C ILE A 108 5.86 -1.61 -8.63
N SER A 109 6.26 -1.29 -7.40
CA SER A 109 5.37 -0.80 -6.35
C SER A 109 5.21 0.71 -6.40
N THR A 110 4.02 1.18 -6.07
CA THR A 110 3.81 2.58 -5.71
C THR A 110 4.52 2.91 -4.39
N PRO A 111 4.77 4.20 -4.07
CA PRO A 111 5.37 4.59 -2.79
C PRO A 111 4.61 4.08 -1.56
N ASN A 112 3.27 4.01 -1.63
CA ASN A 112 2.44 3.50 -0.55
C ASN A 112 2.56 1.97 -0.40
N GLU A 113 2.54 1.22 -1.50
CA GLU A 113 2.74 -0.23 -1.49
C GLU A 113 4.12 -0.59 -0.94
N SER A 114 5.18 0.09 -1.37
CA SER A 114 6.54 -0.11 -0.87
C SER A 114 6.65 0.15 0.64
N ARG A 115 5.98 1.20 1.13
CA ARG A 115 5.95 1.50 2.58
C ARG A 115 5.19 0.42 3.35
N SER A 116 4.05 -0.03 2.83
CA SER A 116 3.25 -1.10 3.44
C SER A 116 4.01 -2.41 3.49
N ALA A 117 4.62 -2.83 2.38
CA ALA A 117 5.44 -4.04 2.32
C ALA A 117 6.57 -4.01 3.37
N ARG A 118 7.31 -2.91 3.45
CA ARG A 118 8.39 -2.75 4.43
C ARG A 118 7.90 -2.81 5.87
N ASN A 119 6.75 -2.20 6.17
CA ASN A 119 6.15 -2.26 7.50
C ASN A 119 5.72 -3.68 7.89
N LEU A 120 5.22 -4.46 6.92
CA LEU A 120 4.81 -5.85 7.15
C LEU A 120 6.02 -6.76 7.38
N ILE A 121 7.09 -6.60 6.59
CA ILE A 121 8.36 -7.30 6.80
C ILE A 121 8.89 -7.03 8.20
N ASN A 122 8.89 -5.77 8.65
CA ASN A 122 9.36 -5.40 9.99
C ASN A 122 8.51 -5.98 11.13
N LYS A 123 7.23 -6.26 10.89
CA LYS A 123 6.32 -6.89 11.88
C LYS A 123 6.46 -8.41 11.92
N ASP A 124 7.05 -8.99 10.89
CA ASP A 124 7.25 -10.43 10.72
C ASP A 124 5.96 -11.27 10.85
N ASP A 125 4.83 -10.71 10.40
CA ASP A 125 3.51 -11.34 10.45
C ASP A 125 3.22 -12.01 9.09
N ILE A 126 3.36 -13.32 9.07
CA ILE A 126 3.27 -14.12 7.83
C ILE A 126 1.88 -14.06 7.18
N ASP A 127 0.83 -13.98 7.98
CA ASP A 127 -0.56 -13.94 7.47
C ASP A 127 -0.82 -12.59 6.79
N LEU A 128 -0.39 -11.50 7.41
CA LEU A 128 -0.51 -10.18 6.83
C LEU A 128 0.37 -10.00 5.59
N MET A 129 1.57 -10.58 5.58
CA MET A 129 2.46 -10.57 4.41
C MET A 129 1.86 -11.36 3.24
N ASN A 130 1.30 -12.57 3.49
CA ASN A 130 0.63 -13.37 2.47
C ASN A 130 -0.60 -12.63 1.90
N ASN A 131 -1.44 -12.06 2.77
CA ASN A 131 -2.61 -11.30 2.34
C ASN A 131 -2.22 -10.09 1.46
N PHE A 132 -1.18 -9.35 1.85
CA PHE A 132 -0.66 -8.24 1.04
C PHE A 132 -0.13 -8.72 -0.31
N PHE A 133 0.61 -9.83 -0.33
CA PHE A 133 1.20 -10.40 -1.54
C PHE A 133 0.13 -10.85 -2.54
N ILE A 134 -0.91 -11.53 -2.06
CA ILE A 134 -2.06 -11.97 -2.88
C ILE A 134 -2.83 -10.74 -3.42
N ASP A 135 -3.13 -9.77 -2.56
CA ASP A 135 -3.84 -8.53 -2.94
C ASP A 135 -3.05 -7.72 -3.98
N PHE A 136 -1.74 -7.63 -3.82
CA PHE A 136 -0.84 -6.95 -4.76
C PHE A 136 -0.94 -7.52 -6.19
N TRP A 137 -0.95 -8.84 -6.32
CA TRP A 137 -1.01 -9.51 -7.61
C TRP A 137 -2.43 -9.58 -8.17
N THR A 138 -3.44 -9.75 -7.32
CA THR A 138 -4.85 -9.72 -7.72
C THR A 138 -5.25 -8.36 -8.31
N LYS A 139 -4.71 -7.26 -7.78
CA LYS A 139 -4.93 -5.91 -8.35
C LYS A 139 -4.31 -5.73 -9.73
N ARG A 140 -3.24 -6.45 -10.05
CA ARG A 140 -2.51 -6.35 -11.32
C ARG A 140 -2.99 -7.32 -12.39
N ASP A 141 -3.48 -8.47 -11.99
CA ASP A 141 -4.07 -9.49 -12.86
C ASP A 141 -5.15 -10.22 -12.06
N GLN A 142 -6.41 -9.86 -12.30
CA GLN A 142 -7.56 -10.43 -11.60
C GLN A 142 -7.86 -11.87 -12.06
N ASP A 143 -7.52 -12.20 -13.30
CA ASP A 143 -7.83 -13.51 -13.88
C ASP A 143 -6.83 -14.57 -13.43
N ASN A 144 -5.54 -14.22 -13.35
CA ASN A 144 -4.51 -15.16 -12.94
C ASN A 144 -3.33 -14.50 -12.19
N PRO A 145 -3.54 -14.09 -10.93
CA PRO A 145 -2.51 -13.44 -10.11
C PRO A 145 -1.24 -14.27 -9.96
N TYR A 146 -1.38 -15.60 -9.83
CA TYR A 146 -0.25 -16.51 -9.72
C TYR A 146 0.63 -16.54 -10.96
N LYS A 147 0.03 -16.53 -12.14
CA LYS A 147 0.75 -16.47 -13.42
C LYS A 147 1.50 -15.15 -13.57
N ALA A 148 0.85 -14.03 -13.18
CA ALA A 148 1.47 -12.72 -13.18
C ALA A 148 2.72 -12.69 -12.27
N TRP A 149 2.59 -13.21 -11.04
CA TRP A 149 3.71 -13.37 -10.12
C TRP A 149 4.83 -14.23 -10.71
N THR A 150 4.50 -15.41 -11.22
CA THR A 150 5.49 -16.33 -11.76
C THR A 150 6.28 -15.72 -12.91
N LYS A 151 5.58 -15.01 -13.82
CA LYS A 151 6.20 -14.27 -14.91
C LYS A 151 7.16 -13.20 -14.37
N TYR A 152 6.70 -12.37 -13.46
CA TYR A 152 7.53 -11.33 -12.87
C TYR A 152 8.73 -11.88 -12.09
N HIS A 153 8.53 -12.94 -11.29
CA HIS A 153 9.61 -13.57 -10.55
C HIS A 153 10.71 -14.14 -11.45
N ASN A 154 10.33 -14.65 -12.60
CA ASN A 154 11.32 -15.11 -13.61
C ASN A 154 12.11 -13.92 -14.18
N GLU A 155 11.48 -12.75 -14.40
CA GLU A 155 12.20 -11.55 -14.79
C GLU A 155 13.13 -11.04 -13.66
N VAL A 156 12.71 -11.10 -12.39
CA VAL A 156 13.59 -10.78 -11.25
C VAL A 156 14.83 -11.69 -11.22
N LYS A 157 14.67 -13.00 -11.49
CA LYS A 157 15.80 -13.93 -11.57
C LYS A 157 16.79 -13.55 -12.67
N LYS A 158 16.28 -13.20 -13.88
CA LYS A 158 17.11 -12.73 -14.99
C LYS A 158 17.86 -11.47 -14.64
N VAL A 159 17.14 -10.48 -14.10
CA VAL A 159 17.70 -9.20 -13.66
C VAL A 159 18.79 -9.38 -12.59
N ASN A 160 18.55 -10.27 -11.65
CA ASN A 160 19.56 -10.58 -10.62
C ASN A 160 20.79 -11.27 -11.23
N ALA A 161 20.61 -12.17 -12.20
CA ALA A 161 21.73 -12.82 -12.88
C ALA A 161 22.55 -11.82 -13.72
N GLU A 162 21.89 -10.84 -14.37
CA GLU A 162 22.55 -9.90 -15.29
C GLU A 162 23.14 -8.68 -14.59
N PHE A 163 22.47 -8.12 -13.58
CA PHE A 163 22.79 -6.80 -13.03
C PHE A 163 23.27 -6.79 -11.57
N THR A 164 23.33 -7.95 -10.89
CA THR A 164 23.89 -8.00 -9.54
C THR A 164 25.38 -7.67 -9.57
N ASN A 165 25.80 -6.81 -8.67
CA ASN A 165 27.21 -6.50 -8.43
C ASN A 165 27.59 -6.81 -6.97
N ILE A 166 28.87 -6.56 -6.60
CA ILE A 166 29.40 -6.89 -5.27
C ILE A 166 28.60 -6.26 -4.12
N LYS A 167 27.91 -5.13 -4.36
CA LYS A 167 27.25 -4.34 -3.31
C LYS A 167 25.73 -4.41 -3.33
N ILE A 168 25.13 -4.67 -4.50
CA ILE A 168 23.68 -4.46 -4.72
C ILE A 168 23.13 -5.60 -5.58
N LEU A 169 22.01 -6.19 -5.14
CA LEU A 169 21.26 -7.16 -5.92
C LEU A 169 20.69 -6.52 -7.20
N GLY A 170 20.63 -7.30 -8.27
CA GLY A 170 20.29 -6.80 -9.61
C GLY A 170 18.98 -6.02 -9.66
N TYR A 171 17.92 -6.49 -8.99
CA TYR A 171 16.62 -5.82 -8.98
C TYR A 171 16.62 -4.45 -8.27
N LEU A 172 17.63 -4.15 -7.44
CA LEU A 172 17.81 -2.86 -6.76
C LEU A 172 18.69 -1.89 -7.54
N THR A 173 19.40 -2.36 -8.57
CA THR A 173 20.19 -1.49 -9.44
C THR A 173 19.27 -0.63 -10.34
N ASP A 174 19.76 0.50 -10.83
CA ASP A 174 18.98 1.35 -11.74
C ASP A 174 18.59 0.60 -13.03
N ARG A 175 19.49 -0.21 -13.59
CA ARG A 175 19.20 -1.06 -14.75
C ARG A 175 18.13 -2.08 -14.44
N GLY A 176 18.24 -2.79 -13.31
CA GLY A 176 17.26 -3.78 -12.91
C GLY A 176 15.88 -3.20 -12.64
N ARG A 177 15.81 -2.04 -12.00
CA ARG A 177 14.55 -1.33 -11.77
C ARG A 177 13.87 -0.95 -13.09
N VAL A 178 14.62 -0.33 -14.00
CA VAL A 178 14.09 0.08 -15.31
C VAL A 178 13.64 -1.14 -16.10
N TYR A 179 14.44 -2.23 -16.10
CA TYR A 179 14.06 -3.47 -16.78
C TYR A 179 12.76 -4.08 -16.23
N LEU A 180 12.60 -4.11 -14.91
CA LEU A 180 11.41 -4.68 -14.27
C LEU A 180 10.16 -3.81 -14.47
N GLN A 181 10.33 -2.50 -14.67
CA GLN A 181 9.21 -1.57 -14.93
C GLN A 181 8.77 -1.57 -16.40
N TYR A 182 9.72 -1.61 -17.32
CA TYR A 182 9.46 -1.34 -18.75
C TYR A 182 9.79 -2.54 -19.65
N GLY A 183 10.39 -3.59 -19.09
CA GLY A 183 10.86 -4.74 -19.87
C GLY A 183 12.25 -4.53 -20.47
N ALA A 184 12.61 -5.43 -21.40
CA ALA A 184 13.86 -5.30 -22.15
C ALA A 184 13.80 -4.10 -23.10
N PRO A 185 14.84 -3.25 -23.17
CA PRO A 185 14.86 -2.17 -24.14
C PRO A 185 15.05 -2.69 -25.57
N ASN A 186 14.53 -1.95 -26.54
CA ASN A 186 14.71 -2.26 -27.96
C ASN A 186 16.17 -2.09 -28.40
N SER A 187 16.86 -1.09 -27.84
CA SER A 187 18.30 -0.90 -28.06
C SER A 187 18.97 -0.29 -26.82
N ARG A 188 20.26 -0.59 -26.66
CA ARG A 188 21.10 -0.06 -25.57
C ARG A 188 22.31 0.64 -26.17
N HIS A 189 22.57 1.87 -25.75
CA HIS A 189 23.80 2.61 -26.06
C HIS A 189 24.58 2.80 -24.78
N LYS A 190 25.83 2.29 -24.74
CA LYS A 190 26.71 2.37 -23.58
C LYS A 190 27.84 3.34 -23.87
N SER A 191 28.03 4.33 -23.00
CA SER A 191 29.21 5.22 -23.05
C SER A 191 30.18 4.82 -21.94
N GLU A 192 31.35 4.31 -22.35
CA GLU A 192 32.45 3.98 -21.46
C GLU A 192 33.45 5.14 -21.49
N ASN A 193 33.68 5.76 -20.32
CA ASN A 193 34.74 6.70 -20.01
C ASN A 193 35.12 7.77 -21.06
N ASN A 194 34.39 8.87 -21.04
CA ASN A 194 34.97 10.14 -21.42
C ASN A 194 35.50 10.84 -20.15
N SER A 195 36.67 11.48 -20.25
CA SER A 195 37.36 12.14 -19.13
C SER A 195 36.57 13.23 -18.39
N SER A 196 35.35 13.54 -18.83
CA SER A 196 34.48 14.59 -18.31
C SER A 196 33.10 14.09 -17.82
N THR A 197 32.72 12.82 -18.01
CA THR A 197 31.39 12.30 -17.65
C THR A 197 31.49 10.93 -17.02
N TYR A 198 30.61 10.66 -16.02
CA TYR A 198 30.45 9.31 -15.46
C TYR A 198 29.93 8.34 -16.53
N PRO A 199 30.30 7.05 -16.47
CA PRO A 199 29.76 6.03 -17.35
C PRO A 199 28.22 5.99 -17.29
N TYR A 200 27.55 5.94 -18.44
CA TYR A 200 26.10 5.86 -18.52
C TYR A 200 25.63 4.93 -19.64
N GLU A 201 24.40 4.44 -19.51
CA GLU A 201 23.69 3.72 -20.56
C GLU A 201 22.38 4.43 -20.90
N ILE A 202 22.07 4.52 -22.19
CA ILE A 202 20.79 5.00 -22.70
C ILE A 202 20.02 3.78 -23.23
N TRP A 203 18.83 3.60 -22.70
CA TRP A 203 17.92 2.54 -23.13
C TRP A 203 16.77 3.14 -23.91
N HIS A 204 16.53 2.62 -25.11
CA HIS A 204 15.46 3.07 -25.98
C HIS A 204 14.32 2.07 -25.94
N TYR A 205 13.11 2.59 -25.80
CA TYR A 205 11.85 1.85 -25.84
C TYR A 205 10.97 2.44 -26.95
N LEU A 206 10.41 1.59 -27.81
CA LEU A 206 9.54 1.95 -28.94
C LEU A 206 8.12 1.47 -28.68
#